data_05848c5307fa2461d1ec2de96d87a8be
#
_entry.id   05848c5307fa2461d1ec2de96d87a8be
#
_cell.length_a   1.000
_cell.length_b   1.000
_cell.length_c   1.000
_cell.angle_alpha   90.00
_cell.angle_beta   90.00
_cell.angle_gamma   90.00
#
_symmetry.space_group_name_H-M   'P 1'
#
loop_
_entity.id
_entity.type
_entity.pdbx_description
1 polymer ?
#
loop_
_entity_poly.entity_id
_entity_poly.type
_entity_poly.pdbx_seq_one_letter_code
_entity_poly.pdbx_strand_id
1 'polypeptide(L)'
;MNLFDVYNLYDVTPVRAQGCHLWDDKNKEYLDLYGGHAVISIGHSHPKYIAAITEQLNKIGFYSNSVTNPLQQELATKLGEMSGYDDYSLFLVNSGAEANENALKLASFHTGRNRVIAFRKSFHGRTSGAVAVTDNPSIGSPYNRGHKVTFVDMGDLDLIEKELAKRSVAAVIIEGIQGCGGVHIPTDDFMRSLQRLCHTYGTMLIVDEVQSGYGRTGKFFAHQWAGIKADLVTMGKGIANGFPCAGVLISPEIEAVKGRLGTTFGGNYLAMAAAISTLDVMKEERLIDNARRVGDWLKEHIPSSPRIKTVRGRGLMIGIEFREPVAPIRKKLLYDKRIFTGVAGMNIIRLLPPLCLSQDEAVHFVSEFRQVIQ
;
A
#
# COMPACT_ATOMS: atom_id res chain seq x y z
N MET A 1 28.75 -6.37 17.10
CA MET A 1 27.30 -6.12 17.31
C MET A 1 26.56 -6.90 16.21
N ASN A 2 25.50 -7.62 16.54
CA ASN A 2 24.70 -8.37 15.58
C ASN A 2 23.37 -7.67 15.35
N LEU A 3 22.76 -7.89 14.17
CA LEU A 3 21.39 -7.48 13.91
C LEU A 3 20.44 -8.30 14.79
N PHE A 4 19.34 -7.67 15.25
CA PHE A 4 18.28 -8.37 15.95
C PHE A 4 17.49 -9.22 14.95
N ASP A 5 17.56 -10.55 15.09
CA ASP A 5 17.04 -11.51 14.10
C ASP A 5 15.52 -11.66 14.24
N VAL A 6 14.79 -11.01 13.33
CA VAL A 6 13.31 -11.00 13.29
C VAL A 6 12.73 -11.39 11.93
N TYR A 7 13.59 -11.71 10.94
CA TYR A 7 13.17 -12.00 9.58
C TYR A 7 13.58 -13.39 9.12
N ASN A 8 12.67 -14.11 8.47
CA ASN A 8 12.99 -15.31 7.73
C ASN A 8 13.57 -14.91 6.36
N LEU A 9 14.88 -15.01 6.20
CA LEU A 9 15.59 -14.61 4.98
C LEU A 9 15.60 -15.74 3.94
N TYR A 10 15.55 -15.34 2.66
CA TYR A 10 15.92 -16.22 1.56
C TYR A 10 17.44 -16.15 1.33
N ASP A 11 18.05 -17.24 0.89
CA ASP A 11 19.46 -17.28 0.49
C ASP A 11 19.65 -16.67 -0.92
N VAL A 12 19.39 -15.36 -1.01
CA VAL A 12 19.58 -14.54 -2.21
C VAL A 12 20.05 -13.17 -1.75
N THR A 13 21.17 -12.70 -2.29
CA THR A 13 21.75 -11.37 -2.00
C THR A 13 21.65 -10.47 -3.24
N PRO A 14 20.57 -9.68 -3.41
CA PRO A 14 20.44 -8.77 -4.54
C PRO A 14 21.52 -7.69 -4.48
N VAL A 15 22.21 -7.47 -5.61
CA VAL A 15 23.27 -6.44 -5.73
C VAL A 15 23.00 -5.43 -6.82
N ARG A 16 22.10 -5.73 -7.75
CA ARG A 16 21.68 -4.85 -8.85
C ARG A 16 20.22 -5.11 -9.20
N ALA A 17 19.52 -4.08 -9.67
CA ALA A 17 18.13 -4.21 -10.11
C ALA A 17 17.82 -3.18 -11.21
N GLN A 18 16.89 -3.53 -12.14
CA GLN A 18 16.40 -2.65 -13.18
C GLN A 18 15.01 -3.10 -13.66
N GLY A 19 14.06 -2.18 -13.80
CA GLY A 19 12.69 -2.52 -14.20
C GLY A 19 12.06 -3.53 -13.26
N CYS A 20 11.68 -4.70 -13.77
CA CYS A 20 11.15 -5.82 -12.98
C CYS A 20 12.21 -6.91 -12.67
N HIS A 21 13.49 -6.63 -12.84
CA HIS A 21 14.56 -7.62 -12.69
C HIS A 21 15.52 -7.28 -11.57
N LEU A 22 16.01 -8.32 -10.88
CA LEU A 22 17.04 -8.28 -9.85
C LEU A 22 18.18 -9.21 -10.24
N TRP A 23 19.41 -8.88 -9.85
CA TRP A 23 20.58 -9.78 -9.96
C TRP A 23 21.21 -9.96 -8.60
N ASP A 24 21.52 -11.22 -8.26
CA ASP A 24 22.22 -11.57 -7.03
C ASP A 24 23.76 -11.42 -7.16
N ASP A 25 24.47 -11.66 -6.05
CA ASP A 25 25.92 -11.64 -5.95
C ASP A 25 26.63 -12.71 -6.82
N LYS A 26 25.86 -13.69 -7.32
CA LYS A 26 26.31 -14.73 -8.26
C LYS A 26 25.91 -14.40 -9.71
N ASN A 27 25.48 -13.17 -9.97
CA ASN A 27 25.00 -12.67 -11.27
C ASN A 27 23.81 -13.46 -11.84
N LYS A 28 23.01 -14.11 -10.99
CA LYS A 28 21.76 -14.74 -11.40
C LYS A 28 20.66 -13.69 -11.49
N GLU A 29 19.93 -13.72 -12.57
CA GLU A 29 18.80 -12.84 -12.82
C GLU A 29 17.50 -13.43 -12.27
N TYR A 30 16.66 -12.58 -11.67
CA TYR A 30 15.35 -12.92 -11.11
C TYR A 30 14.28 -11.94 -11.61
N LEU A 31 13.12 -12.45 -11.98
CA LEU A 31 11.93 -11.63 -12.23
C LEU A 31 11.26 -11.29 -10.88
N ASP A 32 11.06 -10.00 -10.63
CA ASP A 32 10.44 -9.50 -9.40
C ASP A 32 8.93 -9.29 -9.55
N LEU A 33 8.14 -10.29 -9.14
CA LEU A 33 6.68 -10.16 -9.04
C LEU A 33 6.21 -9.82 -7.62
N TYR A 34 7.09 -9.21 -6.81
CA TYR A 34 6.78 -8.83 -5.45
C TYR A 34 7.01 -7.34 -5.15
N GLY A 35 7.94 -6.70 -5.87
CA GLY A 35 8.26 -5.28 -5.73
C GLY A 35 8.60 -4.87 -4.29
N GLY A 36 9.23 -5.76 -3.50
CA GLY A 36 9.51 -5.49 -2.08
C GLY A 36 8.24 -5.10 -1.29
N HIS A 37 7.21 -5.93 -1.28
CA HIS A 37 5.88 -5.64 -0.68
C HIS A 37 5.07 -4.57 -1.43
N ALA A 38 5.17 -4.48 -2.76
CA ALA A 38 4.57 -3.43 -3.60
C ALA A 38 5.15 -2.02 -3.34
N VAL A 39 6.40 -1.94 -2.89
CA VAL A 39 7.12 -0.68 -2.66
C VAL A 39 7.64 -0.12 -3.98
N ILE A 40 8.24 -0.97 -4.81
CA ILE A 40 8.71 -0.57 -6.14
C ILE A 40 7.50 -0.42 -7.06
N SER A 41 7.25 0.82 -7.47
CA SER A 41 6.12 1.18 -8.33
C SER A 41 6.53 1.36 -9.79
N ILE A 42 7.49 2.25 -10.07
CA ILE A 42 7.91 2.59 -11.44
C ILE A 42 9.02 1.70 -12.00
N GLY A 43 9.38 0.64 -11.27
CA GLY A 43 10.51 -0.24 -11.58
C GLY A 43 11.77 0.13 -10.83
N HIS A 44 12.65 -0.87 -10.69
CA HIS A 44 13.95 -0.68 -10.06
C HIS A 44 14.84 0.22 -10.89
N SER A 45 15.62 1.07 -10.23
CA SER A 45 16.70 1.88 -10.82
C SER A 45 16.28 2.68 -12.07
N HIS A 46 15.09 3.26 -12.05
CA HIS A 46 14.58 4.08 -13.15
C HIS A 46 15.48 5.30 -13.38
N PRO A 47 15.97 5.59 -14.64
CA PRO A 47 16.95 6.64 -14.88
C PRO A 47 16.53 8.04 -14.41
N LYS A 48 15.27 8.45 -14.65
CA LYS A 48 14.74 9.74 -14.19
C LYS A 48 14.71 9.84 -12.67
N TYR A 49 14.35 8.75 -11.99
CA TYR A 49 14.33 8.67 -10.53
C TYR A 49 15.74 8.83 -9.95
N ILE A 50 16.73 8.12 -10.51
CA ILE A 50 18.13 8.24 -10.08
C ILE A 50 18.62 9.67 -10.30
N ALA A 51 18.37 10.26 -11.48
CA ALA A 51 18.78 11.62 -11.83
C ALA A 51 18.18 12.65 -10.84
N ALA A 52 16.88 12.56 -10.56
CA ALA A 52 16.20 13.49 -9.66
C ALA A 52 16.77 13.46 -8.22
N ILE A 53 17.02 12.26 -7.67
CA ILE A 53 17.61 12.14 -6.33
C ILE A 53 19.05 12.63 -6.31
N THR A 54 19.85 12.28 -7.32
CA THR A 54 21.26 12.70 -7.45
C THR A 54 21.37 14.21 -7.56
N GLU A 55 20.54 14.84 -8.39
CA GLU A 55 20.49 16.29 -8.53
C GLU A 55 20.09 16.96 -7.21
N GLN A 56 19.06 16.45 -6.55
CA GLN A 56 18.61 17.01 -5.29
C GLN A 56 19.63 16.83 -4.16
N LEU A 57 20.33 15.69 -4.13
CA LEU A 57 21.41 15.44 -3.16
C LEU A 57 22.57 16.44 -3.31
N ASN A 58 22.90 16.85 -4.54
CA ASN A 58 23.91 17.87 -4.81
C ASN A 58 23.48 19.29 -4.39
N LYS A 59 22.19 19.53 -4.21
CA LYS A 59 21.66 20.83 -3.74
C LYS A 59 21.51 20.84 -2.22
N ILE A 60 20.58 20.03 -1.73
CA ILE A 60 20.28 19.88 -0.30
C ILE A 60 19.46 18.60 -0.07
N GLY A 61 19.93 17.74 0.84
CA GLY A 61 19.22 16.50 1.17
C GLY A 61 18.12 16.67 2.21
N PHE A 62 18.38 17.52 3.21
CA PHE A 62 17.49 17.71 4.36
C PHE A 62 17.60 19.09 4.97
N TYR A 63 16.48 19.64 5.37
CA TYR A 63 16.34 20.66 6.39
C TYR A 63 15.00 20.50 7.12
N SER A 64 14.87 21.17 8.27
CA SER A 64 13.72 21.10 9.16
C SER A 64 12.43 21.67 8.52
N ASN A 65 11.28 21.14 8.88
CA ASN A 65 9.96 21.67 8.51
C ASN A 65 9.63 23.06 9.14
N SER A 66 10.61 23.71 9.78
CA SER A 66 10.50 25.09 10.23
C SER A 66 10.74 26.12 9.12
N VAL A 67 11.15 25.69 7.93
CA VAL A 67 11.36 26.52 6.74
C VAL A 67 10.55 26.01 5.56
N THR A 68 10.34 26.88 4.57
CA THR A 68 9.62 26.50 3.33
C THR A 68 10.44 25.51 2.50
N ASN A 69 9.82 24.42 2.12
CA ASN A 69 10.33 23.49 1.11
C ASN A 69 9.37 23.50 -0.11
N PRO A 70 9.76 24.12 -1.24
CA PRO A 70 8.89 24.26 -2.39
C PRO A 70 8.50 22.93 -3.03
N LEU A 71 9.33 21.87 -2.88
CA LEU A 71 9.03 20.55 -3.42
C LEU A 71 7.83 19.90 -2.73
N GLN A 72 7.54 20.24 -1.47
CA GLN A 72 6.32 19.75 -0.78
C GLN A 72 5.06 20.27 -1.48
N GLN A 73 5.04 21.57 -1.85
CA GLN A 73 3.91 22.14 -2.57
C GLN A 73 3.80 21.60 -3.98
N GLU A 74 4.94 21.40 -4.67
CA GLU A 74 4.95 20.77 -6.00
C GLU A 74 4.36 19.35 -5.96
N LEU A 75 4.81 18.54 -4.99
CA LEU A 75 4.26 17.20 -4.80
C LEU A 75 2.75 17.24 -4.51
N ALA A 76 2.30 18.13 -3.62
CA ALA A 76 0.88 18.24 -3.27
C ALA A 76 0.02 18.58 -4.51
N THR A 77 0.47 19.52 -5.33
CA THR A 77 -0.22 19.91 -6.57
C THR A 77 -0.29 18.71 -7.55
N LYS A 78 0.84 18.10 -7.89
CA LYS A 78 0.89 16.96 -8.82
C LYS A 78 0.07 15.76 -8.33
N LEU A 79 0.15 15.48 -7.02
CA LEU A 79 -0.61 14.40 -6.40
C LEU A 79 -2.11 14.66 -6.46
N GLY A 80 -2.54 15.88 -6.13
CA GLY A 80 -3.94 16.30 -6.23
C GLY A 80 -4.50 16.11 -7.64
N GLU A 81 -3.80 16.64 -8.64
CA GLU A 81 -4.18 16.52 -10.06
C GLU A 81 -4.29 15.06 -10.52
N MET A 82 -3.31 14.22 -10.19
CA MET A 82 -3.31 12.82 -10.63
C MET A 82 -4.32 11.94 -9.90
N SER A 83 -4.60 12.25 -8.64
CA SER A 83 -5.49 11.46 -7.80
C SER A 83 -6.94 11.95 -7.79
N GLY A 84 -7.21 13.19 -8.27
CA GLY A 84 -8.52 13.83 -8.17
C GLY A 84 -8.87 14.31 -6.76
N TYR A 85 -7.84 14.60 -5.95
CA TYR A 85 -7.91 15.13 -4.59
C TYR A 85 -7.26 16.51 -4.48
N ASP A 86 -7.45 17.35 -5.48
CA ASP A 86 -6.89 18.69 -5.62
C ASP A 86 -7.39 19.69 -4.57
N ASP A 87 -8.54 19.41 -3.97
CA ASP A 87 -9.15 20.16 -2.86
C ASP A 87 -8.68 19.71 -1.45
N TYR A 88 -7.90 18.60 -1.35
CA TYR A 88 -7.42 18.08 -0.08
C TYR A 88 -6.07 18.69 0.34
N SER A 89 -5.81 18.66 1.64
CA SER A 89 -4.50 18.98 2.20
C SER A 89 -3.64 17.73 2.29
N LEU A 90 -2.30 17.90 2.19
CA LEU A 90 -1.33 16.82 2.32
C LEU A 90 -0.47 16.99 3.58
N PHE A 91 -0.42 15.97 4.43
CA PHE A 91 0.54 15.86 5.52
C PHE A 91 1.53 14.72 5.25
N LEU A 92 2.83 15.01 5.29
CA LEU A 92 3.91 14.11 4.89
C LEU A 92 4.59 13.47 6.11
N VAL A 93 4.89 12.18 6.02
CA VAL A 93 5.57 11.36 7.02
C VAL A 93 6.52 10.36 6.31
N ASN A 94 7.08 9.37 7.01
CA ASN A 94 8.11 8.48 6.44
C ASN A 94 7.64 7.06 6.17
N SER A 95 6.57 6.61 6.82
CA SER A 95 6.06 5.25 6.71
C SER A 95 4.53 5.21 6.71
N GLY A 96 3.97 4.15 6.11
CA GLY A 96 2.52 3.93 6.13
C GLY A 96 1.95 3.79 7.55
N ALA A 97 2.73 3.24 8.49
CA ALA A 97 2.33 3.18 9.90
C ALA A 97 2.20 4.58 10.51
N GLU A 98 3.15 5.49 10.26
CA GLU A 98 3.03 6.89 10.68
C GLU A 98 1.85 7.59 10.03
N ALA A 99 1.58 7.32 8.75
CA ALA A 99 0.41 7.88 8.06
C ALA A 99 -0.89 7.44 8.75
N ASN A 100 -1.04 6.15 9.05
CA ASN A 100 -2.21 5.62 9.76
C ASN A 100 -2.33 6.16 11.19
N GLU A 101 -1.22 6.28 11.94
CA GLU A 101 -1.22 6.93 13.28
C GLU A 101 -1.77 8.36 13.21
N ASN A 102 -1.29 9.15 12.24
CA ASN A 102 -1.71 10.54 12.11
C ASN A 102 -3.15 10.67 11.60
N ALA A 103 -3.61 9.76 10.72
CA ALA A 103 -5.01 9.72 10.29
C ALA A 103 -5.96 9.39 11.45
N LEU A 104 -5.63 8.39 12.27
CA LEU A 104 -6.38 8.03 13.47
C LEU A 104 -6.42 9.19 14.49
N LYS A 105 -5.28 9.87 14.68
CA LYS A 105 -5.14 11.02 15.56
C LYS A 105 -5.98 12.21 15.07
N LEU A 106 -5.95 12.50 13.77
CA LEU A 106 -6.76 13.56 13.18
C LEU A 106 -8.26 13.29 13.33
N ALA A 107 -8.69 12.07 13.01
CA ALA A 107 -10.08 11.65 13.16
C ALA A 107 -10.57 11.82 14.62
N SER A 108 -9.72 11.45 15.59
CA SER A 108 -10.02 11.62 17.02
C SER A 108 -10.09 13.09 17.42
N PHE A 109 -9.19 13.94 16.95
CA PHE A 109 -9.23 15.39 17.21
C PHE A 109 -10.47 16.05 16.60
N HIS A 110 -10.82 15.69 15.36
CA HIS A 110 -11.96 16.28 14.65
C HIS A 110 -13.29 15.90 15.30
N THR A 111 -13.46 14.62 15.67
CA THR A 111 -14.72 14.11 16.23
C THR A 111 -14.85 14.24 17.74
N GLY A 112 -13.75 14.46 18.47
CA GLY A 112 -13.70 14.39 19.94
C GLY A 112 -13.90 12.97 20.49
N ARG A 113 -13.84 11.93 19.65
CA ARG A 113 -14.11 10.54 19.99
C ARG A 113 -12.84 9.71 20.00
N ASN A 114 -12.88 8.48 20.57
CA ASN A 114 -11.67 7.67 20.76
C ASN A 114 -11.83 6.17 20.45
N ARG A 115 -12.97 5.74 19.93
CA ARG A 115 -13.17 4.38 19.44
C ARG A 115 -12.93 4.31 17.94
N VAL A 116 -12.39 3.19 17.46
CA VAL A 116 -12.16 2.94 16.02
C VAL A 116 -12.82 1.62 15.65
N ILE A 117 -13.42 1.56 14.46
CA ILE A 117 -13.82 0.31 13.81
C ILE A 117 -12.73 -0.05 12.80
N ALA A 118 -12.24 -1.29 12.87
CA ALA A 118 -11.31 -1.88 11.91
C ALA A 118 -11.85 -3.24 11.43
N PHE A 119 -11.26 -3.79 10.38
CA PHE A 119 -11.78 -5.01 9.76
C PHE A 119 -10.93 -6.23 10.09
N ARG A 120 -11.58 -7.41 10.17
CA ARG A 120 -10.88 -8.69 10.27
C ARG A 120 -9.91 -8.84 9.08
N LYS A 121 -8.77 -9.47 9.31
CA LYS A 121 -7.66 -9.66 8.35
C LYS A 121 -6.99 -8.36 7.90
N SER A 122 -7.22 -7.23 8.54
CA SER A 122 -6.56 -5.96 8.19
C SER A 122 -5.10 -5.93 8.64
N PHE A 123 -4.32 -5.09 7.94
CA PHE A 123 -2.97 -4.74 8.33
C PHE A 123 -2.70 -3.26 8.06
N HIS A 124 -2.48 -2.48 9.12
CA HIS A 124 -2.27 -1.03 9.04
C HIS A 124 -0.91 -0.55 9.54
N GLY A 125 -0.11 -1.44 10.11
CA GLY A 125 1.25 -1.13 10.58
C GLY A 125 1.61 -1.78 11.90
N ARG A 126 2.76 -1.35 12.46
CA ARG A 126 3.34 -1.94 13.68
C ARG A 126 3.61 -0.90 14.78
N THR A 127 3.32 0.38 14.57
CA THR A 127 3.32 1.41 15.62
C THR A 127 2.05 1.28 16.48
N SER A 128 1.95 1.99 17.59
CA SER A 128 0.97 1.68 18.64
C SER A 128 -0.50 1.72 18.16
N GLY A 129 -0.95 2.80 17.57
CA GLY A 129 -2.33 2.90 17.04
C GLY A 129 -2.52 2.05 15.79
N ALA A 130 -1.54 2.01 14.88
CA ALA A 130 -1.62 1.22 13.66
C ALA A 130 -1.66 -0.30 13.94
N VAL A 131 -0.91 -0.80 14.94
CA VAL A 131 -0.99 -2.22 15.32
C VAL A 131 -2.29 -2.55 16.05
N ALA A 132 -2.84 -1.59 16.78
CA ALA A 132 -4.11 -1.77 17.48
C ALA A 132 -5.29 -2.00 16.52
N VAL A 133 -5.25 -1.40 15.31
CA VAL A 133 -6.25 -1.58 14.25
C VAL A 133 -5.87 -2.67 13.23
N THR A 134 -4.76 -3.38 13.47
CA THR A 134 -4.31 -4.53 12.68
C THR A 134 -4.83 -5.82 13.30
N ASP A 135 -5.55 -6.64 12.52
CA ASP A 135 -6.10 -7.93 12.99
C ASP A 135 -5.03 -9.03 13.01
N ASN A 136 -4.04 -8.84 13.86
CA ASN A 136 -2.99 -9.84 14.10
C ASN A 136 -2.50 -9.74 15.56
N PRO A 137 -3.05 -10.55 16.49
CA PRO A 137 -2.68 -10.49 17.90
C PRO A 137 -1.22 -10.86 18.18
N SER A 138 -0.54 -11.55 17.25
CA SER A 138 0.85 -11.99 17.47
C SER A 138 1.88 -10.85 17.40
N ILE A 139 1.51 -9.70 16.79
CA ILE A 139 2.40 -8.54 16.66
C ILE A 139 2.04 -7.38 17.59
N GLY A 140 0.92 -7.50 18.31
CA GLY A 140 0.47 -6.51 19.30
C GLY A 140 1.02 -6.85 20.69
N SER A 141 1.84 -5.96 21.26
CA SER A 141 2.35 -6.12 22.62
C SER A 141 1.30 -5.72 23.68
N PRO A 142 1.46 -6.10 24.96
CA PRO A 142 0.61 -5.59 26.04
C PRO A 142 0.52 -4.06 26.09
N TYR A 143 1.59 -3.35 25.74
CA TYR A 143 1.65 -1.90 25.66
C TYR A 143 0.64 -1.31 24.66
N ASN A 144 0.31 -2.03 23.59
CA ASN A 144 -0.59 -1.57 22.52
C ASN A 144 -2.08 -1.78 22.83
N ARG A 145 -2.44 -2.44 23.96
CA ARG A 145 -3.82 -2.87 24.26
C ARG A 145 -4.74 -1.76 24.82
N GLY A 146 -4.23 -0.53 25.00
CA GLY A 146 -5.02 0.60 25.53
C GLY A 146 -6.01 1.23 24.53
N HIS A 147 -5.91 0.92 23.25
CA HIS A 147 -6.76 1.49 22.21
C HIS A 147 -8.14 0.79 22.16
N LYS A 148 -9.19 1.60 21.97
CA LYS A 148 -10.58 1.09 21.88
C LYS A 148 -10.91 0.76 20.43
N VAL A 149 -10.72 -0.48 20.03
CA VAL A 149 -10.96 -0.95 18.65
C VAL A 149 -12.06 -2.02 18.66
N THR A 150 -12.97 -1.92 17.68
CA THR A 150 -13.96 -2.95 17.37
C THR A 150 -13.64 -3.54 16.02
N PHE A 151 -13.34 -4.84 15.95
CA PHE A 151 -13.12 -5.55 14.69
C PHE A 151 -14.43 -6.12 14.17
N VAL A 152 -14.70 -5.84 12.89
CA VAL A 152 -15.89 -6.31 12.17
C VAL A 152 -15.50 -7.11 10.92
N ASP A 153 -16.36 -7.96 10.43
CA ASP A 153 -16.16 -8.64 9.16
C ASP A 153 -16.48 -7.69 8.00
N MET A 154 -15.75 -7.85 6.88
CA MET A 154 -16.01 -7.09 5.67
C MET A 154 -17.41 -7.46 5.12
N GLY A 155 -18.28 -6.47 4.97
CA GLY A 155 -19.65 -6.65 4.52
C GLY A 155 -20.71 -6.59 5.63
N ASP A 156 -20.33 -6.64 6.91
CA ASP A 156 -21.26 -6.59 8.04
C ASP A 156 -21.68 -5.13 8.35
N LEU A 157 -22.55 -4.58 7.49
CA LEU A 157 -23.06 -3.20 7.63
C LEU A 157 -23.95 -3.05 8.86
N ASP A 158 -24.68 -4.08 9.26
CA ASP A 158 -25.60 -4.02 10.41
C ASP A 158 -24.85 -3.82 11.73
N LEU A 159 -23.76 -4.56 11.93
CA LEU A 159 -22.90 -4.38 13.09
C LEU A 159 -22.19 -3.02 13.07
N ILE A 160 -21.73 -2.59 11.89
CA ILE A 160 -21.08 -1.28 11.72
C ILE A 160 -22.08 -0.18 12.11
N GLU A 161 -23.29 -0.18 11.59
CA GLU A 161 -24.32 0.81 11.89
C GLU A 161 -24.68 0.82 13.39
N LYS A 162 -24.86 -0.34 13.99
CA LYS A 162 -25.10 -0.49 15.43
C LYS A 162 -23.99 0.14 16.28
N GLU A 163 -22.72 -0.01 15.89
CA GLU A 163 -21.59 0.60 16.61
C GLU A 163 -21.52 2.12 16.36
N LEU A 164 -21.78 2.59 15.15
CA LEU A 164 -21.79 4.01 14.79
C LEU A 164 -22.93 4.77 15.49
N ALA A 165 -24.10 4.13 15.67
CA ALA A 165 -25.25 4.70 16.38
C ALA A 165 -24.94 5.09 17.84
N LYS A 166 -23.93 4.49 18.46
CA LYS A 166 -23.45 4.85 19.81
C LYS A 166 -22.75 6.20 19.87
N ARG A 167 -22.47 6.83 18.72
CA ARG A 167 -21.80 8.15 18.59
C ARG A 167 -20.46 8.25 19.33
N SER A 168 -19.76 7.12 19.53
CA SER A 168 -18.47 7.05 20.22
C SER A 168 -17.29 6.72 19.28
N VAL A 169 -17.59 6.41 18.00
CA VAL A 169 -16.60 6.02 17.00
C VAL A 169 -16.01 7.26 16.34
N ALA A 170 -14.69 7.42 16.44
CA ALA A 170 -13.93 8.50 15.79
C ALA A 170 -13.73 8.22 14.31
N ALA A 171 -13.36 6.98 13.99
CA ALA A 171 -13.05 6.57 12.63
C ALA A 171 -13.45 5.12 12.34
N VAL A 172 -13.75 4.86 11.07
CA VAL A 172 -13.68 3.53 10.47
C VAL A 172 -12.45 3.51 9.57
N ILE A 173 -11.54 2.56 9.76
CA ILE A 173 -10.34 2.39 8.93
C ILE A 173 -10.44 1.09 8.11
N ILE A 174 -10.22 1.22 6.79
CA ILE A 174 -10.30 0.10 5.86
C ILE A 174 -9.18 0.18 4.80
N GLU A 175 -8.57 -0.94 4.43
CA GLU A 175 -7.70 -1.00 3.24
C GLU A 175 -8.54 -0.92 1.97
N GLY A 176 -8.08 -0.17 0.94
CA GLY A 176 -8.72 -0.17 -0.38
C GLY A 176 -8.86 -1.57 -0.98
N ILE A 177 -7.82 -2.40 -0.77
CA ILE A 177 -7.82 -3.88 -0.92
C ILE A 177 -6.96 -4.42 0.21
N GLN A 178 -7.46 -5.39 0.97
CA GLN A 178 -6.71 -6.02 2.05
C GLN A 178 -5.51 -6.80 1.50
N GLY A 179 -4.32 -6.23 1.62
CA GLY A 179 -3.12 -6.84 1.04
C GLY A 179 -2.61 -8.03 1.83
N CYS A 180 -2.22 -7.82 3.08
CA CYS A 180 -1.68 -8.86 3.95
C CYS A 180 -2.73 -9.92 4.32
N GLY A 181 -4.00 -9.55 4.36
CA GLY A 181 -5.12 -10.45 4.61
C GLY A 181 -5.40 -11.44 3.48
N GLY A 182 -4.82 -11.25 2.28
CA GLY A 182 -4.97 -12.19 1.17
C GLY A 182 -5.61 -11.64 -0.09
N VAL A 183 -5.43 -10.36 -0.37
CA VAL A 183 -6.01 -9.65 -1.53
C VAL A 183 -7.54 -9.75 -1.54
N HIS A 184 -8.14 -9.46 -0.38
CA HIS A 184 -9.61 -9.38 -0.28
C HIS A 184 -10.08 -7.99 -0.72
N ILE A 185 -11.02 -7.98 -1.68
CA ILE A 185 -11.54 -6.78 -2.30
C ILE A 185 -12.91 -6.48 -1.69
N PRO A 186 -13.11 -5.33 -1.02
CA PRO A 186 -14.45 -4.91 -0.64
C PRO A 186 -15.30 -4.68 -1.89
N THR A 187 -16.59 -5.02 -1.85
CA THR A 187 -17.48 -4.70 -2.96
C THR A 187 -17.70 -3.20 -3.07
N ASP A 188 -17.92 -2.71 -4.28
CA ASP A 188 -18.12 -1.28 -4.51
C ASP A 188 -19.37 -0.76 -3.78
N ASP A 189 -20.44 -1.59 -3.69
CA ASP A 189 -21.66 -1.26 -2.92
C ASP A 189 -21.41 -1.19 -1.41
N PHE A 190 -20.59 -2.09 -0.87
CA PHE A 190 -20.18 -2.03 0.52
C PHE A 190 -19.43 -0.74 0.83
N MET A 191 -18.46 -0.36 0.00
CA MET A 191 -17.69 0.87 0.17
C MET A 191 -18.57 2.11 0.11
N ARG A 192 -19.53 2.17 -0.83
CA ARG A 192 -20.51 3.26 -0.91
C ARG A 192 -21.40 3.33 0.33
N SER A 193 -21.86 2.19 0.82
CA SER A 193 -22.70 2.11 2.03
C SER A 193 -21.93 2.51 3.28
N LEU A 194 -20.67 2.04 3.39
CA LEU A 194 -19.76 2.41 4.48
C LEU A 194 -19.53 3.93 4.55
N GLN A 195 -19.26 4.57 3.41
CA GLN A 195 -19.11 6.02 3.35
C GLN A 195 -20.39 6.74 3.82
N ARG A 196 -21.57 6.33 3.34
CA ARG A 196 -22.86 6.93 3.77
C ARG A 196 -23.07 6.78 5.28
N LEU A 197 -22.80 5.60 5.84
CA LEU A 197 -22.94 5.39 7.29
C LEU A 197 -21.98 6.28 8.08
N CYS A 198 -20.69 6.34 7.67
CA CYS A 198 -19.73 7.21 8.34
C CYS A 198 -20.21 8.68 8.33
N HIS A 199 -20.63 9.19 7.19
CA HIS A 199 -21.17 10.55 7.06
C HIS A 199 -22.41 10.74 7.94
N THR A 200 -23.41 9.84 7.89
CA THR A 200 -24.66 9.92 8.68
C THR A 200 -24.39 10.02 10.18
N TYR A 201 -23.37 9.30 10.66
CA TYR A 201 -23.04 9.26 12.09
C TYR A 201 -21.91 10.22 12.49
N GLY A 202 -21.40 11.05 11.57
CA GLY A 202 -20.31 11.99 11.82
C GLY A 202 -19.05 11.26 12.31
N THR A 203 -18.69 10.17 11.65
CA THR A 203 -17.50 9.36 11.88
C THR A 203 -16.58 9.47 10.66
N MET A 204 -15.28 9.64 10.85
CA MET A 204 -14.34 9.77 9.74
C MET A 204 -14.10 8.43 9.05
N LEU A 205 -14.17 8.41 7.73
CA LEU A 205 -13.74 7.28 6.92
C LEU A 205 -12.26 7.44 6.55
N ILE A 206 -11.41 6.53 7.05
CA ILE A 206 -10.00 6.42 6.69
C ILE A 206 -9.86 5.28 5.69
N VAL A 207 -9.37 5.56 4.48
CA VAL A 207 -9.01 4.50 3.53
C VAL A 207 -7.49 4.38 3.47
N ASP A 208 -7.00 3.21 3.87
CA ASP A 208 -5.59 2.86 3.81
C ASP A 208 -5.23 2.39 2.39
N GLU A 209 -4.58 3.26 1.65
CA GLU A 209 -4.06 3.02 0.29
C GLU A 209 -2.54 2.80 0.27
N VAL A 210 -1.96 2.50 1.42
CA VAL A 210 -0.50 2.27 1.56
C VAL A 210 -0.01 1.16 0.63
N GLN A 211 -0.82 0.12 0.40
CA GLN A 211 -0.44 -0.97 -0.54
C GLN A 211 -1.24 -0.96 -1.84
N SER A 212 -2.49 -0.54 -1.82
CA SER A 212 -3.42 -0.59 -2.96
C SER A 212 -3.41 0.67 -3.83
N GLY A 213 -2.84 1.76 -3.35
CA GLY A 213 -2.75 3.02 -4.05
C GLY A 213 -1.64 3.11 -5.10
N TYR A 214 -1.42 4.31 -5.59
CA TYR A 214 -0.39 4.65 -6.58
C TYR A 214 -0.45 3.76 -7.84
N GLY A 215 -1.65 3.64 -8.43
CA GLY A 215 -1.86 2.97 -9.70
C GLY A 215 -1.91 1.44 -9.63
N ARG A 216 -1.62 0.83 -8.48
CA ARG A 216 -1.48 -0.61 -8.28
C ARG A 216 -2.67 -1.42 -8.81
N THR A 217 -3.88 -0.90 -8.66
CA THR A 217 -5.12 -1.57 -9.02
C THR A 217 -5.71 -1.17 -10.38
N GLY A 218 -4.99 -0.33 -11.16
CA GLY A 218 -5.49 0.21 -12.43
C GLY A 218 -6.36 1.46 -12.28
N LYS A 219 -6.43 2.04 -11.08
CA LYS A 219 -6.83 3.42 -10.74
C LYS A 219 -5.80 4.00 -9.81
N PHE A 220 -5.73 5.31 -9.63
CA PHE A 220 -4.74 5.94 -8.76
C PHE A 220 -4.88 5.42 -7.32
N PHE A 221 -6.11 5.41 -6.78
CA PHE A 221 -6.47 4.75 -5.53
C PHE A 221 -7.50 3.63 -5.76
N ALA A 222 -7.41 2.55 -4.97
CA ALA A 222 -8.30 1.40 -5.12
C ALA A 222 -9.76 1.74 -4.79
N HIS A 223 -10.04 2.60 -3.79
CA HIS A 223 -11.40 3.00 -3.45
C HIS A 223 -12.12 3.78 -4.56
N GLN A 224 -11.40 4.33 -5.52
CA GLN A 224 -11.98 5.00 -6.68
C GLN A 224 -12.77 4.05 -7.62
N TRP A 225 -12.59 2.74 -7.49
CA TRP A 225 -13.45 1.77 -8.16
C TRP A 225 -14.89 1.86 -7.68
N ALA A 226 -15.10 2.12 -6.39
CA ALA A 226 -16.42 2.35 -5.81
C ALA A 226 -16.98 3.76 -6.06
N GLY A 227 -16.17 4.70 -6.58
CA GLY A 227 -16.58 6.08 -6.83
C GLY A 227 -16.77 6.90 -5.55
N ILE A 228 -16.09 6.54 -4.46
CA ILE A 228 -16.14 7.26 -3.18
C ILE A 228 -14.96 8.20 -3.00
N LYS A 229 -15.11 9.23 -2.15
CA LYS A 229 -14.03 10.04 -1.56
C LYS A 229 -14.03 9.80 -0.04
N ALA A 230 -12.89 9.42 0.53
CA ALA A 230 -12.74 9.22 1.96
C ALA A 230 -12.33 10.53 2.65
N ASP A 231 -12.61 10.68 3.94
CA ASP A 231 -12.20 11.88 4.70
C ASP A 231 -10.68 11.94 4.88
N LEU A 232 -10.06 10.79 5.01
CA LEU A 232 -8.60 10.63 5.14
C LEU A 232 -8.13 9.48 4.25
N VAL A 233 -7.10 9.71 3.43
CA VAL A 233 -6.46 8.66 2.61
C VAL A 233 -5.00 8.55 3.00
N THR A 234 -4.58 7.38 3.50
CA THR A 234 -3.18 7.16 3.86
C THR A 234 -2.40 6.50 2.73
N MET A 235 -1.17 6.95 2.52
CA MET A 235 -0.29 6.53 1.43
C MET A 235 1.09 6.16 1.94
N GLY A 236 1.77 5.30 1.21
CA GLY A 236 3.15 4.88 1.50
C GLY A 236 3.70 4.03 0.37
N LYS A 237 4.66 3.17 0.65
CA LYS A 237 5.23 2.20 -0.31
C LYS A 237 5.54 2.80 -1.68
N GLY A 238 4.60 2.66 -2.63
CA GLY A 238 4.76 3.11 -4.02
C GLY A 238 4.92 4.61 -4.23
N ILE A 239 4.67 5.44 -3.21
CA ILE A 239 4.72 6.92 -3.30
C ILE A 239 6.09 7.45 -3.77
N ALA A 240 7.17 6.80 -3.37
CA ALA A 240 8.54 7.24 -3.67
C ALA A 240 9.47 6.08 -4.08
N ASN A 241 8.90 5.04 -4.70
CA ASN A 241 9.63 3.94 -5.34
C ASN A 241 10.80 3.36 -4.52
N GLY A 242 10.63 3.20 -3.21
CA GLY A 242 11.63 2.63 -2.30
C GLY A 242 12.29 3.65 -1.37
N PHE A 243 12.22 4.96 -1.63
CA PHE A 243 12.64 5.97 -0.67
C PHE A 243 11.62 6.06 0.48
N PRO A 244 12.04 6.13 1.76
CA PRO A 244 11.13 6.28 2.89
C PRO A 244 10.29 7.55 2.78
N CYS A 245 9.02 7.40 2.40
CA CYS A 245 8.06 8.48 2.22
C CYS A 245 6.64 7.93 2.38
N ALA A 246 5.78 8.69 3.02
CA ALA A 246 4.37 8.41 3.18
C ALA A 246 3.61 9.71 3.42
N GLY A 247 2.29 9.66 3.40
CA GLY A 247 1.48 10.84 3.65
C GLY A 247 0.02 10.50 3.91
N VAL A 248 -0.71 11.54 4.29
CA VAL A 248 -2.16 11.52 4.49
C VAL A 248 -2.76 12.64 3.66
N LEU A 249 -3.70 12.31 2.78
CA LEU A 249 -4.63 13.28 2.20
C LEU A 249 -5.74 13.54 3.21
N ILE A 250 -6.03 14.80 3.46
CA ILE A 250 -6.91 15.26 4.53
C ILE A 250 -8.02 16.10 3.91
N SER A 251 -9.27 15.71 4.17
CA SER A 251 -10.47 16.44 3.72
C SER A 251 -10.44 17.90 4.15
N PRO A 252 -10.91 18.83 3.30
CA PRO A 252 -11.04 20.24 3.66
C PRO A 252 -11.96 20.50 4.87
N GLU A 253 -12.78 19.53 5.26
CA GLU A 253 -13.61 19.62 6.47
C GLU A 253 -12.80 19.53 7.79
N ILE A 254 -11.55 19.05 7.73
CA ILE A 254 -10.69 18.89 8.90
C ILE A 254 -9.76 20.11 9.03
N GLU A 255 -9.96 20.88 10.08
CA GLU A 255 -9.19 22.09 10.33
C GLU A 255 -7.73 21.78 10.71
N ALA A 256 -6.78 22.47 10.07
CA ALA A 256 -5.38 22.41 10.42
C ALA A 256 -5.07 23.23 11.67
N VAL A 257 -4.58 22.58 12.72
CA VAL A 257 -4.15 23.26 13.97
C VAL A 257 -2.65 23.07 14.16
N LYS A 258 -1.92 24.18 14.18
CA LYS A 258 -0.46 24.18 14.35
C LYS A 258 -0.06 23.47 15.65
N GLY A 259 0.95 22.59 15.55
CA GLY A 259 1.49 21.83 16.69
C GLY A 259 0.75 20.54 17.04
N ARG A 260 -0.42 20.24 16.41
CA ARG A 260 -1.11 18.96 16.65
C ARG A 260 -0.42 17.77 15.99
N LEU A 261 0.12 17.97 14.79
CA LEU A 261 0.91 16.97 14.07
C LEU A 261 2.34 17.48 13.91
N GLY A 262 3.29 16.57 13.72
CA GLY A 262 4.69 16.88 13.49
C GLY A 262 5.50 15.66 13.09
N THR A 263 6.57 15.93 12.36
CA THR A 263 7.55 14.93 11.92
C THR A 263 8.88 15.60 11.68
N THR A 264 9.98 14.92 12.00
CA THR A 264 11.34 15.46 11.75
C THR A 264 11.71 15.28 10.28
N PHE A 265 11.54 14.09 9.73
CA PHE A 265 12.01 13.73 8.39
C PHE A 265 10.93 13.74 7.32
N GLY A 266 9.65 13.71 7.68
CA GLY A 266 8.55 13.68 6.70
C GLY A 266 8.57 14.94 5.83
N GLY A 267 8.50 14.75 4.51
CA GLY A 267 8.57 15.84 3.54
C GLY A 267 9.96 16.38 3.27
N ASN A 268 11.05 15.67 3.63
CA ASN A 268 12.42 16.10 3.32
C ASN A 268 12.67 16.20 1.80
N TYR A 269 13.69 16.97 1.43
CA TYR A 269 13.97 17.29 0.02
C TYR A 269 14.19 16.04 -0.85
N LEU A 270 14.93 15.04 -0.36
CA LEU A 270 15.20 13.82 -1.13
C LEU A 270 13.93 12.98 -1.31
N ALA A 271 13.12 12.84 -0.26
CA ALA A 271 11.84 12.14 -0.35
C ALA A 271 10.89 12.82 -1.33
N MET A 272 10.88 14.16 -1.35
CA MET A 272 10.05 14.93 -2.30
C MET A 272 10.53 14.76 -3.74
N ALA A 273 11.84 14.87 -4.00
CA ALA A 273 12.41 14.62 -5.33
C ALA A 273 12.09 13.20 -5.82
N ALA A 274 12.19 12.20 -4.94
CA ALA A 274 11.83 10.82 -5.22
C ALA A 274 10.34 10.67 -5.56
N ALA A 275 9.46 11.25 -4.75
CA ALA A 275 8.00 11.14 -4.93
C ALA A 275 7.53 11.89 -6.19
N ILE A 276 8.04 13.10 -6.46
CA ILE A 276 7.73 13.88 -7.67
C ILE A 276 8.15 13.09 -8.91
N SER A 277 9.40 12.61 -8.95
CA SER A 277 9.88 11.80 -10.07
C SER A 277 9.05 10.52 -10.28
N THR A 278 8.59 9.90 -9.19
CA THR A 278 7.69 8.73 -9.27
C THR A 278 6.38 9.07 -9.97
N LEU A 279 5.73 10.19 -9.60
CA LEU A 279 4.48 10.64 -10.25
C LEU A 279 4.71 10.99 -11.73
N ASP A 280 5.81 11.69 -12.05
CA ASP A 280 6.13 12.07 -13.43
C ASP A 280 6.32 10.84 -14.32
N VAL A 281 7.10 9.85 -13.89
CA VAL A 281 7.27 8.58 -14.62
C VAL A 281 5.95 7.83 -14.75
N MET A 282 5.16 7.73 -13.68
CA MET A 282 3.85 7.06 -13.72
C MET A 282 2.92 7.67 -14.79
N LYS A 283 2.93 9.01 -14.91
CA LYS A 283 2.12 9.76 -15.90
C LYS A 283 2.66 9.57 -17.31
N GLU A 284 3.96 9.80 -17.52
CA GLU A 284 4.60 9.74 -18.82
C GLU A 284 4.55 8.34 -19.45
N GLU A 285 4.79 7.31 -18.66
CA GLU A 285 4.81 5.91 -19.12
C GLU A 285 3.44 5.23 -19.00
N ARG A 286 2.40 5.96 -18.57
CA ARG A 286 1.02 5.47 -18.44
C ARG A 286 0.93 4.19 -17.60
N LEU A 287 1.67 4.14 -16.49
CA LEU A 287 1.84 2.91 -15.70
C LEU A 287 0.54 2.43 -15.04
N ILE A 288 -0.42 3.32 -14.77
CA ILE A 288 -1.75 2.95 -14.24
C ILE A 288 -2.53 2.13 -15.29
N ASP A 289 -2.50 2.56 -16.55
CA ASP A 289 -3.15 1.83 -17.65
C ASP A 289 -2.47 0.48 -17.88
N ASN A 290 -1.12 0.47 -17.83
CA ASN A 290 -0.34 -0.77 -17.94
C ASN A 290 -0.70 -1.75 -16.82
N ALA A 291 -0.76 -1.28 -15.57
CA ALA A 291 -1.13 -2.10 -14.42
C ALA A 291 -2.51 -2.75 -14.60
N ARG A 292 -3.50 -2.01 -15.14
CA ARG A 292 -4.81 -2.55 -15.45
C ARG A 292 -4.73 -3.60 -16.54
N ARG A 293 -4.16 -3.26 -17.68
CA ARG A 293 -4.09 -4.12 -18.87
C ARG A 293 -3.36 -5.44 -18.60
N VAL A 294 -2.14 -5.36 -18.04
CA VAL A 294 -1.32 -6.55 -17.76
C VAL A 294 -1.90 -7.35 -16.59
N GLY A 295 -2.45 -6.67 -15.58
CA GLY A 295 -3.10 -7.33 -14.45
C GLY A 295 -4.37 -8.11 -14.83
N ASP A 296 -5.19 -7.55 -15.71
CA ASP A 296 -6.39 -8.25 -16.22
C ASP A 296 -5.96 -9.46 -17.05
N TRP A 297 -5.00 -9.30 -17.94
CA TRP A 297 -4.42 -10.40 -18.71
C TRP A 297 -3.86 -11.52 -17.80
N LEU A 298 -3.09 -11.18 -16.76
CA LEU A 298 -2.57 -12.17 -15.81
C LEU A 298 -3.68 -12.98 -15.15
N LYS A 299 -4.74 -12.32 -14.67
CA LYS A 299 -5.86 -13.02 -14.02
C LYS A 299 -6.56 -14.01 -14.95
N GLU A 300 -6.70 -13.66 -16.23
CA GLU A 300 -7.33 -14.50 -17.24
C GLU A 300 -6.45 -15.69 -17.64
N HIS A 301 -5.11 -15.56 -17.56
CA HIS A 301 -4.17 -16.56 -18.07
C HIS A 301 -3.49 -17.39 -16.96
N ILE A 302 -3.72 -17.08 -15.66
CA ILE A 302 -3.30 -17.98 -14.58
C ILE A 302 -3.94 -19.35 -14.82
N PRO A 303 -3.12 -20.44 -14.89
CA PRO A 303 -3.63 -21.76 -15.30
C PRO A 303 -4.68 -22.28 -14.31
N SER A 304 -5.73 -22.85 -14.85
CA SER A 304 -6.67 -23.63 -14.05
C SER A 304 -5.98 -24.87 -13.49
N SER A 305 -6.12 -25.12 -12.20
CA SER A 305 -5.55 -26.28 -11.52
C SER A 305 -6.45 -26.67 -10.33
N PRO A 306 -6.64 -27.96 -10.04
CA PRO A 306 -7.38 -28.40 -8.86
C PRO A 306 -6.73 -27.95 -7.53
N ARG A 307 -5.45 -27.60 -7.56
CA ARG A 307 -4.72 -27.04 -6.41
C ARG A 307 -5.11 -25.60 -6.11
N ILE A 308 -5.55 -24.83 -7.13
CA ILE A 308 -5.98 -23.43 -6.96
C ILE A 308 -7.44 -23.39 -6.53
N LYS A 309 -7.73 -22.70 -5.43
CA LYS A 309 -9.06 -22.47 -4.91
C LYS A 309 -9.75 -21.29 -5.60
N THR A 310 -9.01 -20.17 -5.74
CA THR A 310 -9.49 -18.95 -6.38
C THR A 310 -8.34 -18.02 -6.77
N VAL A 311 -8.57 -17.22 -7.81
CA VAL A 311 -7.72 -16.09 -8.20
C VAL A 311 -8.55 -14.81 -8.06
N ARG A 312 -8.00 -13.79 -7.40
CA ARG A 312 -8.67 -12.51 -7.21
C ARG A 312 -7.67 -11.37 -7.27
N GLY A 313 -8.13 -10.18 -7.57
CA GLY A 313 -7.29 -8.99 -7.67
C GLY A 313 -7.88 -7.93 -8.59
N ARG A 314 -7.27 -6.74 -8.54
CA ARG A 314 -7.48 -5.63 -9.50
C ARG A 314 -6.11 -5.14 -9.94
N GLY A 315 -5.93 -4.91 -11.24
CA GLY A 315 -4.64 -4.51 -11.80
C GLY A 315 -3.52 -5.48 -11.40
N LEU A 316 -2.38 -4.95 -11.01
CA LEU A 316 -1.20 -5.71 -10.57
C LEU A 316 -1.17 -5.97 -9.05
N MET A 317 -2.34 -6.12 -8.43
CA MET A 317 -2.50 -6.63 -7.07
C MET A 317 -3.33 -7.91 -7.12
N ILE A 318 -2.64 -9.07 -7.23
CA ILE A 318 -3.28 -10.36 -7.49
C ILE A 318 -2.95 -11.34 -6.36
N GLY A 319 -3.97 -12.04 -5.89
CA GLY A 319 -3.88 -13.15 -4.93
C GLY A 319 -4.31 -14.46 -5.58
N ILE A 320 -3.44 -15.46 -5.52
CA ILE A 320 -3.72 -16.83 -5.96
C ILE A 320 -3.84 -17.70 -4.72
N GLU A 321 -5.05 -18.09 -4.36
CA GLU A 321 -5.31 -18.89 -3.17
C GLU A 321 -5.31 -20.37 -3.53
N PHE A 322 -4.50 -21.13 -2.80
CA PHE A 322 -4.37 -22.58 -2.95
C PHE A 322 -5.16 -23.32 -1.85
N ARG A 323 -5.42 -24.59 -2.08
CA ARG A 323 -6.02 -25.51 -1.10
C ARG A 323 -5.01 -26.07 -0.10
N GLU A 324 -3.73 -25.76 -0.27
CA GLU A 324 -2.56 -26.24 0.47
C GLU A 324 -1.57 -25.09 0.75
N PRO A 325 -0.61 -25.30 1.67
CA PRO A 325 0.44 -24.31 1.91
C PRO A 325 1.30 -24.05 0.67
N VAL A 326 1.55 -22.77 0.37
CA VAL A 326 2.28 -22.34 -0.84
C VAL A 326 3.80 -22.24 -0.68
N ALA A 327 4.33 -22.51 0.51
CA ALA A 327 5.77 -22.41 0.76
C ALA A 327 6.62 -23.29 -0.20
N PRO A 328 6.26 -24.55 -0.51
CA PRO A 328 7.00 -25.36 -1.49
C PRO A 328 6.93 -24.78 -2.91
N ILE A 329 5.74 -24.29 -3.33
CA ILE A 329 5.54 -23.68 -4.65
C ILE A 329 6.40 -22.42 -4.78
N ARG A 330 6.39 -21.55 -3.78
CA ARG A 330 7.19 -20.32 -3.77
C ARG A 330 8.69 -20.59 -3.76
N LYS A 331 9.15 -21.63 -3.07
CA LYS A 331 10.56 -22.05 -3.12
C LYS A 331 10.96 -22.48 -4.52
N LYS A 332 10.15 -23.28 -5.21
CA LYS A 332 10.40 -23.67 -6.61
C LYS A 332 10.40 -22.45 -7.54
N LEU A 333 9.42 -21.53 -7.40
CA LEU A 333 9.41 -20.28 -8.18
C LEU A 333 10.69 -19.49 -7.97
N LEU A 334 11.14 -19.31 -6.72
CA LEU A 334 12.33 -18.52 -6.41
C LEU A 334 13.63 -19.19 -6.87
N TYR A 335 13.86 -20.43 -6.51
CA TYR A 335 15.17 -21.07 -6.68
C TYR A 335 15.33 -21.77 -8.04
N ASP A 336 14.27 -22.40 -8.56
CA ASP A 336 14.32 -23.14 -9.81
C ASP A 336 13.96 -22.24 -11.00
N LYS A 337 12.94 -21.35 -10.82
CA LYS A 337 12.43 -20.48 -11.88
C LYS A 337 12.89 -19.03 -11.76
N ARG A 338 13.59 -18.65 -10.69
CA ARG A 338 14.12 -17.31 -10.44
C ARG A 338 13.05 -16.22 -10.47
N ILE A 339 11.92 -16.49 -9.83
CA ILE A 339 10.78 -15.58 -9.76
C ILE A 339 10.44 -15.28 -8.30
N PHE A 340 10.56 -14.01 -7.89
CA PHE A 340 10.12 -13.55 -6.59
C PHE A 340 8.60 -13.40 -6.53
N THR A 341 7.98 -13.89 -5.46
CA THR A 341 6.55 -13.73 -5.20
C THR A 341 6.30 -13.40 -3.73
N GLY A 342 5.21 -12.70 -3.44
CA GLY A 342 4.75 -12.45 -2.08
C GLY A 342 3.91 -13.61 -1.51
N VAL A 343 3.56 -13.51 -0.23
CA VAL A 343 2.67 -14.46 0.46
C VAL A 343 1.69 -13.73 1.36
N ALA A 344 0.49 -14.28 1.51
CA ALA A 344 -0.45 -13.92 2.57
C ALA A 344 -0.97 -15.19 3.24
N GLY A 345 -0.92 -15.21 4.58
CA GLY A 345 -1.18 -16.43 5.33
C GLY A 345 -0.28 -17.59 4.88
N MET A 346 -0.80 -18.80 4.89
CA MET A 346 -0.05 -20.00 4.49
C MET A 346 -0.31 -20.44 3.05
N ASN A 347 -1.42 -20.05 2.46
CA ASN A 347 -1.95 -20.64 1.23
C ASN A 347 -2.21 -19.64 0.08
N ILE A 348 -1.75 -18.39 0.19
CA ILE A 348 -1.99 -17.40 -0.86
C ILE A 348 -0.65 -16.86 -1.39
N ILE A 349 -0.40 -17.03 -2.69
CA ILE A 349 0.65 -16.33 -3.40
C ILE A 349 0.13 -14.95 -3.77
N ARG A 350 0.91 -13.89 -3.48
CA ARG A 350 0.62 -12.53 -3.92
C ARG A 350 1.56 -12.12 -5.04
N LEU A 351 0.99 -11.58 -6.12
CA LEU A 351 1.73 -10.92 -7.18
C LEU A 351 1.54 -9.41 -7.00
N LEU A 352 2.65 -8.73 -6.82
CA LEU A 352 2.74 -7.28 -6.56
C LEU A 352 3.93 -6.69 -7.34
N PRO A 353 4.09 -6.99 -8.64
CA PRO A 353 5.24 -6.54 -9.42
C PRO A 353 5.30 -5.02 -9.51
N PRO A 354 6.43 -4.42 -9.94
CA PRO A 354 6.45 -3.06 -10.42
C PRO A 354 5.39 -2.82 -11.50
N LEU A 355 4.86 -1.59 -11.60
CA LEU A 355 3.77 -1.27 -12.53
C LEU A 355 4.23 -1.29 -14.00
N CYS A 356 5.53 -1.25 -14.23
CA CYS A 356 6.15 -1.37 -15.54
C CYS A 356 6.26 -2.80 -16.07
N LEU A 357 5.72 -3.81 -15.35
CA LEU A 357 5.70 -5.20 -15.81
C LEU A 357 5.17 -5.28 -17.24
N SER A 358 5.99 -5.82 -18.14
CA SER A 358 5.63 -5.99 -19.53
C SER A 358 4.71 -7.20 -19.75
N GLN A 359 4.08 -7.23 -20.92
CA GLN A 359 3.28 -8.38 -21.34
C GLN A 359 4.13 -9.65 -21.49
N ASP A 360 5.34 -9.54 -22.01
CA ASP A 360 6.24 -10.67 -22.23
C ASP A 360 6.71 -11.28 -20.90
N GLU A 361 7.03 -10.44 -19.91
CA GLU A 361 7.37 -10.90 -18.55
C GLU A 361 6.18 -11.59 -17.89
N ALA A 362 4.96 -11.10 -18.11
CA ALA A 362 3.74 -11.74 -17.62
C ALA A 362 3.50 -13.11 -18.29
N VAL A 363 3.72 -13.22 -19.59
CA VAL A 363 3.67 -14.50 -20.35
C VAL A 363 4.72 -15.48 -19.83
N HIS A 364 5.95 -15.01 -19.62
CA HIS A 364 7.04 -15.80 -19.06
C HIS A 364 6.64 -16.36 -17.69
N PHE A 365 6.13 -15.50 -16.79
CA PHE A 365 5.65 -15.96 -15.48
C PHE A 365 4.60 -17.06 -15.59
N VAL A 366 3.56 -16.87 -16.41
CA VAL A 366 2.46 -17.84 -16.56
C VAL A 366 2.98 -19.18 -17.08
N SER A 367 3.95 -19.16 -18.01
CA SER A 367 4.59 -20.38 -18.52
C SER A 367 5.33 -21.14 -17.42
N GLU A 368 6.18 -20.46 -16.66
CA GLU A 368 6.96 -21.05 -15.58
C GLU A 368 6.08 -21.50 -14.40
N PHE A 369 5.06 -20.69 -14.08
CA PHE A 369 4.10 -21.00 -13.01
C PHE A 369 3.31 -22.29 -13.33
N ARG A 370 2.90 -22.49 -14.59
CA ARG A 370 2.22 -23.71 -15.03
C ARG A 370 3.04 -24.96 -14.75
N GLN A 371 4.35 -24.93 -15.03
CA GLN A 371 5.24 -26.07 -14.78
C GLN A 371 5.40 -26.37 -13.28
N VAL A 372 5.33 -25.36 -12.41
CA VAL A 372 5.51 -25.53 -10.96
C VAL A 372 4.26 -26.08 -10.28
N ILE A 373 3.05 -25.81 -10.83
CA ILE A 373 1.79 -26.21 -10.21
C ILE A 373 1.19 -27.51 -10.83
N GLN A 374 1.78 -28.02 -11.89
CA GLN A 374 1.49 -29.37 -12.37
C GLN A 374 1.97 -30.41 -11.37
#